data_866e0d5a75b897daad857bac5cdfa682
#
_entry.id   866e0d5a75b897daad857bac5cdfa682
#
_cell.length_a   1.000
_cell.length_b   1.000
_cell.length_c   1.000
_cell.angle_alpha   90.00
_cell.angle_beta   90.00
_cell.angle_gamma   90.00
#
_symmetry.space_group_name_H-M   'P 1'
#
loop_
_entity.id
_entity.type
_entity.pdbx_description
1 polymer ?
#
loop_
_entity_poly.entity_id
_entity_poly.type
_entity_poly.pdbx_seq_one_letter_code
_entity_poly.pdbx_strand_id
1 'polypeptide(L)'
;CVDGEDQDRHLIEMPHSAFAAVPPEHVADFMAKYGHLNLNWMQVGAKNADGYGFYDIVRGGMDKGVGLTDLCARLGLSPEEAVAAGDSANDLSMLRTAGLGVCMDNGTEDAKAAADRVIGDVREDGLAALIEELWFDGPKAEPSGRDLGSAWAQIESAGGQ
;
A
#
# COMPACT_ATOMS: atom_id res chain seq x y z
N CYS A 1 6.39 -10.05 16.61
CA CYS A 1 7.23 -11.23 16.82
C CYS A 1 6.52 -12.15 17.78
N VAL A 2 6.23 -13.36 17.39
CA VAL A 2 5.75 -14.45 18.25
C VAL A 2 6.94 -15.28 18.71
N ASP A 3 6.98 -15.59 19.99
CA ASP A 3 8.05 -16.42 20.55
C ASP A 3 7.99 -17.84 20.00
N GLY A 4 9.18 -18.47 19.83
CA GLY A 4 9.40 -19.64 18.98
C GLY A 4 8.55 -20.89 19.22
N GLU A 5 7.87 -21.05 20.35
CA GLU A 5 7.01 -22.23 20.61
C GLU A 5 5.61 -22.14 20.01
N ASP A 6 5.17 -20.94 19.60
CA ASP A 6 3.83 -20.71 19.01
C ASP A 6 3.86 -20.40 17.50
N GLN A 7 5.03 -20.45 16.86
CA GLN A 7 5.19 -20.09 15.44
C GLN A 7 4.33 -20.98 14.53
N ASP A 8 4.19 -22.26 14.86
CA ASP A 8 3.42 -23.21 14.03
C ASP A 8 1.89 -22.99 14.11
N ARG A 9 1.40 -22.35 15.19
CA ARG A 9 -0.03 -22.05 15.35
C ARG A 9 -0.51 -20.92 14.47
N HIS A 10 0.41 -20.08 13.99
CA HIS A 10 0.10 -18.92 13.14
C HIS A 10 0.35 -19.21 11.66
N LEU A 11 0.79 -20.42 11.30
CA LEU A 11 0.83 -20.88 9.92
C LEU A 11 -0.60 -21.13 9.45
N ILE A 12 -1.21 -20.07 8.97
CA ILE A 12 -2.47 -20.15 8.23
C ILE A 12 -2.16 -20.88 6.93
N GLU A 13 -3.04 -21.76 6.48
CA GLU A 13 -2.88 -22.54 5.24
C GLU A 13 -2.55 -21.68 4.02
N MET A 14 -2.94 -20.40 4.05
CA MET A 14 -2.68 -19.39 3.01
C MET A 14 -2.32 -18.05 3.63
N PRO A 15 -1.04 -17.77 3.94
CA PRO A 15 -0.64 -16.47 4.44
C PRO A 15 -0.93 -15.39 3.40
N HIS A 16 -1.48 -14.26 3.84
CA HIS A 16 -1.76 -13.12 2.95
C HIS A 16 -0.49 -12.42 2.50
N SER A 17 0.50 -12.36 3.39
CA SER A 17 1.80 -11.75 3.13
C SER A 17 2.88 -12.34 4.03
N ALA A 18 4.12 -12.16 3.63
CA ALA A 18 5.29 -12.41 4.45
C ALA A 18 6.24 -11.20 4.38
N PHE A 19 7.03 -11.01 5.43
CA PHE A 19 8.05 -9.98 5.46
C PHE A 19 9.42 -10.62 5.56
N ALA A 20 10.38 -10.18 4.75
CA ALA A 20 11.74 -10.66 4.77
C ALA A 20 12.76 -9.52 4.91
N ALA A 21 13.73 -9.69 5.78
CA ALA A 21 14.93 -8.88 5.82
C ALA A 21 16.08 -9.71 5.23
N VAL A 22 16.61 -9.31 4.09
CA VAL A 22 17.61 -10.10 3.35
C VAL A 22 18.94 -9.33 3.30
N PRO A 23 20.05 -9.94 3.78
CA PRO A 23 21.37 -9.37 3.63
C PRO A 23 21.73 -9.17 2.15
N PRO A 24 22.49 -8.11 1.80
CA PRO A 24 22.79 -7.78 0.40
C PRO A 24 23.42 -8.94 -0.37
N GLU A 25 24.34 -9.66 0.27
CA GLU A 25 25.08 -10.79 -0.31
C GLU A 25 24.20 -12.00 -0.62
N HIS A 26 23.03 -12.12 0.03
CA HIS A 26 22.11 -13.24 -0.12
C HIS A 26 20.90 -12.93 -1.00
N VAL A 27 20.70 -11.67 -1.42
CA VAL A 27 19.54 -11.28 -2.23
C VAL A 27 19.47 -12.09 -3.52
N ALA A 28 20.60 -12.23 -4.22
CA ALA A 28 20.63 -12.96 -5.50
C ALA A 28 20.30 -14.44 -5.33
N ASP A 29 20.87 -15.09 -4.32
CA ASP A 29 20.60 -16.52 -4.01
C ASP A 29 19.17 -16.73 -3.55
N PHE A 30 18.65 -15.82 -2.75
CA PHE A 30 17.27 -15.85 -2.27
C PHE A 30 16.28 -15.71 -3.43
N MET A 31 16.50 -14.75 -4.32
CA MET A 31 15.68 -14.56 -5.51
C MET A 31 15.80 -15.73 -6.49
N ALA A 32 16.99 -16.30 -6.67
CA ALA A 32 17.17 -17.50 -7.50
C ALA A 32 16.41 -18.71 -6.92
N LYS A 33 16.38 -18.85 -5.61
CA LYS A 33 15.71 -19.96 -4.92
C LYS A 33 14.19 -19.84 -4.92
N TYR A 34 13.66 -18.64 -4.73
CA TYR A 34 12.24 -18.41 -4.50
C TYR A 34 11.54 -17.60 -5.60
N GLY A 35 12.30 -16.98 -6.51
CA GLY A 35 11.75 -16.16 -7.59
C GLY A 35 10.86 -16.91 -8.60
N HIS A 36 10.91 -18.28 -8.60
CA HIS A 36 10.03 -19.09 -9.41
C HIS A 36 8.61 -19.25 -8.82
N LEU A 37 8.44 -18.88 -7.55
CA LEU A 37 7.13 -18.87 -6.92
C LEU A 37 6.34 -17.70 -7.48
N ASN A 38 5.04 -17.88 -7.68
CA ASN A 38 4.15 -16.81 -8.12
C ASN A 38 3.89 -15.85 -6.96
N LEU A 39 4.92 -15.08 -6.61
CA LEU A 39 4.94 -14.09 -5.53
C LEU A 39 5.39 -12.74 -6.08
N ASN A 40 4.82 -11.69 -5.55
CA ASN A 40 5.27 -10.33 -5.79
C ASN A 40 6.16 -9.88 -4.62
N TRP A 41 7.38 -9.48 -4.94
CA TRP A 41 8.41 -9.05 -3.99
C TRP A 41 8.54 -7.54 -4.06
N MET A 42 8.06 -6.85 -3.04
CA MET A 42 8.09 -5.40 -3.00
C MET A 42 9.12 -4.94 -1.98
N GLN A 43 10.13 -4.21 -2.43
CA GLN A 43 11.07 -3.59 -1.49
C GLN A 43 10.34 -2.48 -0.72
N VAL A 44 10.46 -2.52 0.61
CA VAL A 44 9.85 -1.57 1.53
C VAL A 44 10.93 -0.70 2.14
N GLY A 45 10.80 0.61 1.95
CA GLY A 45 11.74 1.58 2.49
C GLY A 45 13.15 1.52 1.88
N ALA A 46 14.06 2.27 2.46
CA ALA A 46 15.47 2.22 2.15
C ALA A 46 16.16 1.03 2.83
N LYS A 47 17.29 0.58 2.27
CA LYS A 47 18.15 -0.38 2.97
C LYS A 47 18.61 0.22 4.30
N ASN A 48 18.73 -0.62 5.34
CA ASN A 48 19.30 -0.17 6.59
C ASN A 48 20.82 0.14 6.45
N ALA A 49 21.43 0.65 7.52
CA ALA A 49 22.86 1.00 7.53
C ALA A 49 23.78 -0.20 7.21
N ASP A 50 23.34 -1.42 7.47
CA ASP A 50 24.06 -2.66 7.15
C ASP A 50 23.75 -3.18 5.76
N GLY A 51 22.93 -2.45 4.96
CA GLY A 51 22.61 -2.79 3.60
C GLY A 51 21.48 -3.83 3.42
N TYR A 52 20.83 -4.28 4.50
CA TYR A 52 19.70 -5.21 4.41
C TYR A 52 18.57 -4.60 3.60
N GLY A 53 18.08 -5.33 2.61
CA GLY A 53 16.82 -5.03 1.93
C GLY A 53 15.64 -5.61 2.73
N PHE A 54 14.59 -4.81 2.87
CA PHE A 54 13.33 -5.26 3.44
C PHE A 54 12.32 -5.48 2.32
N TYR A 55 11.63 -6.60 2.37
CA TYR A 55 10.70 -6.99 1.32
C TYR A 55 9.36 -7.42 1.92
N ASP A 56 8.28 -6.81 1.43
CA ASP A 56 6.97 -7.40 1.54
C ASP A 56 6.77 -8.40 0.41
N ILE A 57 6.32 -9.58 0.78
CA ILE A 57 6.12 -10.69 -0.14
C ILE A 57 4.64 -10.99 -0.12
N VAL A 58 3.97 -10.75 -1.24
CA VAL A 58 2.55 -11.00 -1.40
C VAL A 58 2.30 -11.97 -2.55
N ARG A 59 1.08 -12.47 -2.64
CA ARG A 59 0.67 -13.32 -3.76
C ARG A 59 0.92 -12.62 -5.09
N GLY A 60 1.38 -13.37 -6.09
CA GLY A 60 1.61 -12.84 -7.43
C GLY A 60 0.35 -12.21 -8.03
N GLY A 61 0.54 -11.09 -8.69
CA GLY A 61 -0.53 -10.27 -9.23
C GLY A 61 -1.22 -9.37 -8.20
N MET A 62 -0.77 -9.37 -6.94
CA MET A 62 -1.27 -8.47 -5.89
C MET A 62 -0.26 -7.36 -5.63
N ASP A 63 -0.74 -6.13 -5.63
CA ASP A 63 -0.03 -4.93 -5.21
C ASP A 63 -1.04 -3.90 -4.65
N LYS A 64 -0.55 -2.73 -4.23
CA LYS A 64 -1.43 -1.71 -3.64
C LYS A 64 -2.42 -1.11 -4.66
N GLY A 65 -2.08 -1.06 -5.95
CA GLY A 65 -2.99 -0.60 -7.01
C GLY A 65 -4.13 -1.58 -7.24
N VAL A 66 -3.84 -2.88 -7.25
CA VAL A 66 -4.88 -3.93 -7.29
C VAL A 66 -5.77 -3.84 -6.06
N GLY A 67 -5.17 -3.65 -4.86
CA GLY A 67 -5.91 -3.48 -3.62
C GLY A 67 -6.84 -2.26 -3.65
N LEU A 68 -6.37 -1.13 -4.17
CA LEU A 68 -7.19 0.08 -4.37
C LEU A 68 -8.36 -0.19 -5.32
N THR A 69 -8.10 -0.85 -6.45
CA THR A 69 -9.13 -1.18 -7.44
C THR A 69 -10.21 -2.08 -6.84
N ASP A 70 -9.81 -3.13 -6.11
CA ASP A 70 -10.75 -4.05 -5.45
C ASP A 70 -11.58 -3.32 -4.36
N LEU A 71 -10.94 -2.46 -3.57
CA LEU A 71 -11.63 -1.65 -2.56
C LEU A 71 -12.64 -0.70 -3.20
N CYS A 72 -12.26 0.03 -4.25
CA CYS A 72 -13.15 0.92 -4.97
C CYS A 72 -14.36 0.14 -5.52
N ALA A 73 -14.12 -1.01 -6.15
CA ALA A 73 -15.20 -1.85 -6.68
C ALA A 73 -16.18 -2.29 -5.59
N ARG A 74 -15.69 -2.69 -4.40
CA ARG A 74 -16.52 -3.06 -3.24
C ARG A 74 -17.37 -1.90 -2.72
N LEU A 75 -16.84 -0.68 -2.80
CA LEU A 75 -17.54 0.54 -2.39
C LEU A 75 -18.45 1.11 -3.50
N GLY A 76 -18.47 0.49 -4.67
CA GLY A 76 -19.21 1.00 -5.84
C GLY A 76 -18.62 2.29 -6.40
N LEU A 77 -17.32 2.50 -6.21
CA LEU A 77 -16.53 3.62 -6.72
C LEU A 77 -15.65 3.15 -7.89
N SER A 78 -15.18 4.11 -8.69
CA SER A 78 -14.07 3.86 -9.60
C SER A 78 -12.76 4.35 -9.00
N PRO A 79 -11.60 3.78 -9.38
CA PRO A 79 -10.31 4.27 -8.91
C PRO A 79 -10.05 5.75 -9.22
N GLU A 80 -10.64 6.29 -10.28
CA GLU A 80 -10.56 7.70 -10.66
C GLU A 80 -11.25 8.64 -9.65
N GLU A 81 -12.10 8.10 -8.79
CA GLU A 81 -12.74 8.84 -7.69
C GLU A 81 -11.93 8.80 -6.39
N ALA A 82 -10.80 8.09 -6.38
CA ALA A 82 -9.95 7.89 -5.21
C ALA A 82 -8.77 8.86 -5.20
N VAL A 83 -8.36 9.26 -4.00
CA VAL A 83 -7.08 9.90 -3.73
C VAL A 83 -6.18 8.88 -3.04
N ALA A 84 -4.96 8.70 -3.54
CA ALA A 84 -3.97 7.82 -2.95
C ALA A 84 -2.72 8.60 -2.53
N ALA A 85 -2.23 8.36 -1.33
CA ALA A 85 -1.00 8.95 -0.82
C ALA A 85 0.05 7.87 -0.56
N GLY A 86 1.31 8.13 -0.93
CA GLY A 86 2.41 7.19 -0.75
C GLY A 86 3.76 7.89 -0.75
N ASP A 87 4.83 7.14 -0.50
CA ASP A 87 6.20 7.67 -0.39
C ASP A 87 7.27 6.72 -0.96
N SER A 88 6.94 5.49 -1.33
CA SER A 88 7.93 4.48 -1.65
C SER A 88 7.55 3.56 -2.81
N ALA A 89 8.45 2.67 -3.18
CA ALA A 89 8.33 1.83 -4.38
C ALA A 89 7.08 0.93 -4.38
N ASN A 90 6.61 0.49 -3.22
CA ASN A 90 5.40 -0.33 -3.11
C ASN A 90 4.10 0.46 -3.31
N ASP A 91 4.16 1.79 -3.39
CA ASP A 91 3.02 2.67 -3.62
C ASP A 91 2.81 3.03 -5.11
N LEU A 92 3.81 2.78 -5.96
CA LEU A 92 3.82 3.23 -7.36
C LEU A 92 2.56 2.83 -8.14
N SER A 93 2.12 1.59 -7.98
CA SER A 93 0.92 1.09 -8.66
C SER A 93 -0.33 1.81 -8.17
N MET A 94 -0.45 2.01 -6.86
CA MET A 94 -1.58 2.71 -6.25
C MET A 94 -1.62 4.18 -6.66
N LEU A 95 -0.47 4.88 -6.65
CA LEU A 95 -0.37 6.27 -7.08
C LEU A 95 -0.82 6.47 -8.52
N ARG A 96 -0.47 5.53 -9.42
CA ARG A 96 -0.86 5.58 -10.83
C ARG A 96 -2.31 5.17 -11.09
N THR A 97 -2.90 4.41 -10.19
CA THR A 97 -4.27 3.87 -10.35
C THR A 97 -5.32 4.84 -9.84
N ALA A 98 -5.01 5.63 -8.82
CA ALA A 98 -5.92 6.62 -8.25
C ALA A 98 -6.21 7.77 -9.22
N GLY A 99 -7.36 8.41 -9.09
CA GLY A 99 -7.68 9.64 -9.81
C GLY A 99 -6.82 10.83 -9.40
N LEU A 100 -6.27 10.80 -8.17
CA LEU A 100 -5.24 11.71 -7.71
C LEU A 100 -4.22 10.94 -6.88
N GLY A 101 -3.08 10.63 -7.47
CA GLY A 101 -1.93 10.08 -6.77
C GLY A 101 -1.06 11.19 -6.19
N VAL A 102 -0.79 11.18 -4.89
CA VAL A 102 0.05 12.17 -4.23
C VAL A 102 1.25 11.53 -3.55
N CYS A 103 2.42 12.12 -3.70
CA CYS A 103 3.63 11.68 -3.04
C CYS A 103 4.03 12.66 -1.93
N MET A 104 4.44 12.12 -0.77
CA MET A 104 5.06 12.92 0.28
C MET A 104 6.40 13.47 -0.18
N ASP A 105 6.79 14.69 0.25
CA ASP A 105 8.09 15.28 -0.17
C ASP A 105 9.30 14.48 0.32
N ASN A 106 9.18 13.78 1.44
CA ASN A 106 10.20 12.82 1.89
C ASN A 106 10.20 11.48 1.12
N GLY A 107 9.33 11.33 0.14
CA GLY A 107 9.22 10.10 -0.67
C GLY A 107 10.39 9.92 -1.65
N THR A 108 10.51 8.70 -2.19
CA THR A 108 11.51 8.36 -3.19
C THR A 108 11.27 9.09 -4.51
N GLU A 109 12.32 9.31 -5.31
CA GLU A 109 12.20 9.96 -6.62
C GLU A 109 11.26 9.20 -7.56
N ASP A 110 11.26 7.87 -7.51
CA ASP A 110 10.34 7.05 -8.30
C ASP A 110 8.88 7.26 -7.88
N ALA A 111 8.61 7.41 -6.56
CA ALA A 111 7.27 7.69 -6.05
C ALA A 111 6.82 9.10 -6.45
N LYS A 112 7.70 10.10 -6.36
CA LYS A 112 7.43 11.46 -6.83
C LYS A 112 7.14 11.50 -8.33
N ALA A 113 7.88 10.74 -9.12
CA ALA A 113 7.68 10.65 -10.57
C ALA A 113 6.40 9.88 -10.96
N ALA A 114 5.89 9.02 -10.09
CA ALA A 114 4.66 8.27 -10.31
C ALA A 114 3.38 9.02 -9.88
N ALA A 115 3.52 10.03 -9.03
CA ALA A 115 2.42 10.81 -8.49
C ALA A 115 2.05 11.99 -9.40
N ASP A 116 0.78 12.40 -9.33
CA ASP A 116 0.29 13.61 -10.00
C ASP A 116 0.73 14.88 -9.26
N ARG A 117 0.92 14.77 -7.94
CA ARG A 117 1.28 15.90 -7.08
C ARG A 117 2.22 15.47 -5.96
N VAL A 118 3.20 16.32 -5.65
CA VAL A 118 4.02 16.20 -4.43
C VAL A 118 3.44 17.13 -3.37
N ILE A 119 3.24 16.61 -2.17
CA ILE A 119 2.72 17.34 -1.00
C ILE A 119 3.79 17.46 0.07
N GLY A 120 3.53 18.25 1.12
CA GLY A 120 4.49 18.49 2.20
C GLY A 120 5.04 17.20 2.83
N ASP A 121 6.20 17.32 3.47
CA ASP A 121 6.87 16.25 4.22
C ASP A 121 5.96 15.73 5.35
N VAL A 122 6.10 14.46 5.72
CA VAL A 122 5.35 13.84 6.83
C VAL A 122 5.56 14.57 8.15
N ARG A 123 6.73 15.19 8.34
CA ARG A 123 7.07 15.99 9.54
C ARG A 123 6.42 17.37 9.56
N GLU A 124 5.85 17.80 8.47
CA GLU A 124 5.18 19.08 8.26
C GLU A 124 3.67 18.93 8.06
N ASP A 125 3.13 17.77 8.47
CA ASP A 125 1.71 17.45 8.36
C ASP A 125 1.14 17.56 6.93
N GLY A 126 1.99 17.28 5.90
CA GLY A 126 1.64 17.48 4.50
C GLY A 126 0.36 16.75 4.06
N LEU A 127 0.11 15.55 4.58
CA LEU A 127 -1.13 14.81 4.29
C LEU A 127 -2.35 15.48 4.95
N ALA A 128 -2.22 15.98 6.17
CA ALA A 128 -3.31 16.68 6.84
C ALA A 128 -3.71 17.95 6.06
N ALA A 129 -2.71 18.73 5.62
CA ALA A 129 -2.94 19.92 4.80
C ALA A 129 -3.67 19.59 3.49
N LEU A 130 -3.32 18.47 2.83
CA LEU A 130 -4.03 18.01 1.63
C LEU A 130 -5.49 17.65 1.95
N ILE A 131 -5.72 16.94 3.05
CA ILE A 131 -7.07 16.54 3.47
C ILE A 131 -7.91 17.79 3.73
N GLU A 132 -7.36 18.79 4.43
CA GLU A 132 -8.04 20.07 4.67
C GLU A 132 -8.38 20.77 3.35
N GLU A 133 -7.42 20.88 2.42
CA GLU A 133 -7.63 21.48 1.10
C GLU A 133 -8.76 20.80 0.33
N LEU A 134 -8.77 19.46 0.27
CA LEU A 134 -9.70 18.72 -0.58
C LEU A 134 -11.11 18.62 0.00
N TRP A 135 -11.25 18.50 1.33
CA TRP A 135 -12.55 18.20 1.94
C TRP A 135 -13.11 19.31 2.82
N PHE A 136 -12.28 20.25 3.29
CA PHE A 136 -12.74 21.29 4.21
C PHE A 136 -12.69 22.69 3.60
N ASP A 137 -11.64 23.02 2.82
CA ASP A 137 -11.45 24.34 2.21
C ASP A 137 -11.88 24.38 0.73
N GLY A 138 -11.99 23.24 0.07
CA GLY A 138 -12.45 23.13 -1.32
C GLY A 138 -13.93 23.41 -1.49
N PRO A 139 -14.41 23.63 -2.73
CA PRO A 139 -15.84 23.64 -3.03
C PRO A 139 -16.40 22.32 -2.50
N LYS A 140 -17.28 22.40 -1.49
CA LYS A 140 -17.91 21.20 -0.90
C LYS A 140 -18.54 20.40 -2.02
N ALA A 141 -17.91 19.30 -2.43
CA ALA A 141 -18.55 18.32 -3.24
C ALA A 141 -19.83 17.94 -2.51
N GLU A 142 -20.98 18.06 -3.18
CA GLU A 142 -22.22 17.52 -2.64
C GLU A 142 -21.93 16.06 -2.28
N PRO A 143 -22.21 15.63 -1.05
CA PRO A 143 -21.98 14.23 -0.68
C PRO A 143 -22.68 13.39 -1.72
N SER A 144 -21.97 12.42 -2.29
CA SER A 144 -22.47 11.58 -3.40
C SER A 144 -23.74 10.79 -3.06
N GLY A 145 -24.37 11.08 -1.94
CA GLY A 145 -25.55 10.40 -1.42
C GLY A 145 -25.29 8.91 -1.08
N ARG A 146 -24.05 8.47 -1.23
CA ARG A 146 -23.66 7.10 -0.89
C ARG A 146 -23.40 7.00 0.60
N ASP A 147 -24.14 6.10 1.23
CA ASP A 147 -23.90 5.75 2.63
C ASP A 147 -22.67 4.84 2.73
N LEU A 148 -21.50 5.46 2.86
CA LEU A 148 -20.25 4.73 3.07
C LEU A 148 -20.27 3.89 4.37
N GLY A 149 -21.06 4.28 5.37
CA GLY A 149 -21.22 3.50 6.60
C GLY A 149 -21.85 2.14 6.35
N SER A 150 -22.87 2.07 5.49
CA SER A 150 -23.48 0.79 5.10
C SER A 150 -22.55 -0.06 4.23
N ALA A 151 -21.72 0.55 3.38
CA ALA A 151 -20.72 -0.15 2.59
C ALA A 151 -19.62 -0.78 3.48
N TRP A 152 -19.13 -0.06 4.47
CA TRP A 152 -18.19 -0.59 5.47
C TRP A 152 -18.79 -1.75 6.28
N ALA A 153 -20.02 -1.64 6.75
CA ALA A 153 -20.71 -2.71 7.48
C ALA A 153 -20.86 -3.99 6.63
N GLN A 154 -21.04 -3.87 5.32
CA GLN A 154 -21.07 -5.02 4.40
C GLN A 154 -19.71 -5.69 4.25
N ILE A 155 -18.63 -4.90 4.21
CA ILE A 155 -17.25 -5.42 4.15
C ILE A 155 -16.92 -6.18 5.43
N GLU A 156 -17.24 -5.64 6.60
CA GLU A 156 -17.02 -6.30 7.89
C GLU A 156 -17.81 -7.60 8.00
N SER A 157 -19.04 -7.63 7.51
CA SER A 157 -19.88 -8.84 7.54
C SER A 157 -19.41 -9.92 6.57
N ALA A 158 -18.77 -9.57 5.47
CA ALA A 158 -18.25 -10.50 4.47
C ALA A 158 -16.87 -11.07 4.84
N GLY A 159 -16.11 -10.40 5.70
CA GLY A 159 -14.78 -10.83 6.15
C GLY A 159 -14.77 -11.83 7.32
N GLY A 160 -15.93 -12.22 7.83
CA GLY A 160 -16.11 -13.09 9.00
C GLY A 160 -16.41 -14.57 8.68
N GLN A 161 -16.09 -15.06 7.48
CA GLN A 161 -16.20 -16.50 7.14
C GLN A 161 -14.87 -17.08 6.73
#